data_d1b9cb52649082f49743eb7cd8b68327
#
_entry.id   d1b9cb52649082f49743eb7cd8b68327
#
_cell.length_a   1.000
_cell.length_b   1.000
_cell.length_c   1.000
_cell.angle_alpha   90.00
_cell.angle_beta   90.00
_cell.angle_gamma   90.00
#
_symmetry.space_group_name_H-M   'P 1'
#
loop_
_entity.id
_entity.type
_entity.pdbx_description
1 polymer ?
#
loop_
_entity_poly.entity_id
_entity_poly.type
_entity_poly.pdbx_seq_one_letter_code
_entity_poly.pdbx_strand_id
1 'polypeptide(L)'
;MNYFYFFLFIFLSILIFIRPIIWIIANWVLKSKRLNKTGLVAIVLGCVCIFFAIQDEYWFERVWRITTLCLGIIFILRGIAVIFLFDYVKKFTNYYLKNYYKISIPISFLMIGLAFIIISNDYIGPQKDISECISDRNIEIICGFKNPEDIVITPDNEFLLMSEFGGIEPYEEQKPGYFALLNLQTKEKIIPNILIEENIWGNSSCKRNKTKKYGPHGIDLVKREDGAYQLGVVNHFPDETIEMFEIFKESGSWNMVWRGCIEVPNEFYFNDISLKTNGGFYASHMYKRDITLNEWLFISLIKKNTGYLVEWSEDGFSKINGSEGRDRKSTRLNSSHQ
;
A
#
# COMPACT_ATOMS: atom_id res chain seq x y z
N MET A 1 4.89 -2.64 -18.88
CA MET A 1 6.37 -2.61 -18.88
C MET A 1 6.98 -3.39 -17.72
N ASN A 2 6.46 -3.28 -16.47
CA ASN A 2 6.99 -4.04 -15.32
C ASN A 2 7.03 -5.55 -15.57
N TYR A 3 5.96 -6.16 -16.11
CA TYR A 3 5.93 -7.58 -16.47
C TYR A 3 6.97 -7.96 -17.51
N PHE A 4 7.27 -7.10 -18.49
CA PHE A 4 8.33 -7.35 -19.46
C PHE A 4 9.68 -7.49 -18.77
N TYR A 5 10.05 -6.57 -17.87
CA TYR A 5 11.30 -6.64 -17.13
C TYR A 5 11.33 -7.80 -16.14
N PHE A 6 10.20 -8.13 -15.51
CA PHE A 6 10.09 -9.31 -14.68
C PHE A 6 10.49 -10.57 -15.46
N PHE A 7 9.84 -10.81 -16.59
CA PHE A 7 10.15 -11.99 -17.40
C PHE A 7 11.56 -11.94 -17.99
N LEU A 8 12.05 -10.77 -18.37
CA LEU A 8 13.41 -10.60 -18.88
C LEU A 8 14.45 -10.99 -17.81
N PHE A 9 14.33 -10.51 -16.58
CA PHE A 9 15.28 -10.84 -15.52
C PHE A 9 15.18 -12.31 -15.09
N ILE A 10 13.99 -12.90 -15.03
CA ILE A 10 13.82 -14.33 -14.79
C ILE A 10 14.49 -15.14 -15.92
N PHE A 11 14.24 -14.78 -17.18
CA PHE A 11 14.86 -15.44 -18.33
C PHE A 11 16.38 -15.35 -18.27
N LEU A 12 16.95 -14.17 -18.01
CA LEU A 12 18.38 -13.97 -17.89
C LEU A 12 18.97 -14.74 -16.71
N SER A 13 18.26 -14.83 -15.58
CA SER A 13 18.69 -15.61 -14.42
C SER A 13 18.80 -17.10 -14.75
N ILE A 14 17.85 -17.64 -15.52
CA ILE A 14 17.88 -19.03 -16.00
C ILE A 14 19.00 -19.22 -17.03
N LEU A 15 19.14 -18.28 -17.98
CA LEU A 15 20.16 -18.36 -19.04
C LEU A 15 21.58 -18.43 -18.47
N ILE A 16 21.84 -17.72 -17.37
CA ILE A 16 23.14 -17.76 -16.68
C ILE A 16 23.49 -19.19 -16.20
N PHE A 17 22.53 -20.04 -15.86
CA PHE A 17 22.78 -21.42 -15.46
C PHE A 17 23.02 -22.37 -16.64
N ILE A 18 22.74 -21.96 -17.88
CA ILE A 18 22.98 -22.79 -19.06
C ILE A 18 24.44 -22.66 -19.47
N ARG A 19 25.31 -23.36 -18.75
CA ARG A 19 26.78 -23.32 -18.94
C ARG A 19 27.23 -23.43 -20.39
N PRO A 20 26.68 -24.31 -21.25
CA PRO A 20 27.09 -24.37 -22.66
C PRO A 20 26.92 -23.07 -23.41
N ILE A 21 25.81 -22.33 -23.20
CA ILE A 21 25.56 -21.06 -23.87
C ILE A 21 26.58 -20.00 -23.41
N ILE A 22 26.78 -19.90 -22.10
CA ILE A 22 27.76 -18.99 -21.53
C ILE A 22 29.17 -19.30 -22.02
N TRP A 23 29.52 -20.57 -22.11
CA TRP A 23 30.83 -21.01 -22.60
C TRP A 23 31.04 -20.65 -24.08
N ILE A 24 30.02 -20.77 -24.94
CA ILE A 24 30.08 -20.36 -26.34
C ILE A 24 30.33 -18.86 -26.45
N ILE A 25 29.57 -18.04 -25.72
CA ILE A 25 29.70 -16.59 -25.71
C ILE A 25 31.08 -16.17 -25.19
N ALA A 26 31.53 -16.75 -24.08
CA ALA A 26 32.81 -16.47 -23.47
C ALA A 26 33.99 -16.83 -24.41
N ASN A 27 33.94 -17.99 -25.04
CA ASN A 27 34.96 -18.40 -26.00
C ASN A 27 34.99 -17.50 -27.25
N TRP A 28 33.83 -17.04 -27.70
CA TRP A 28 33.77 -16.09 -28.80
C TRP A 28 34.47 -14.78 -28.42
N VAL A 29 34.25 -14.25 -27.20
CA VAL A 29 34.95 -13.07 -26.66
C VAL A 29 36.47 -13.32 -26.59
N LEU A 30 36.88 -14.46 -26.02
CA LEU A 30 38.30 -14.79 -25.83
C LEU A 30 39.06 -14.97 -27.14
N LYS A 31 38.42 -15.55 -28.18
CA LYS A 31 39.03 -15.78 -29.51
C LYS A 31 39.01 -14.53 -30.38
N SER A 32 38.19 -13.52 -30.06
CA SER A 32 38.12 -12.30 -30.84
C SER A 32 39.36 -11.44 -30.66
N LYS A 33 39.85 -10.80 -31.77
CA LYS A 33 40.95 -9.86 -31.73
C LYS A 33 40.49 -8.47 -31.29
N ARG A 34 39.32 -8.02 -31.77
CA ARG A 34 38.66 -6.75 -31.42
C ARG A 34 37.16 -6.92 -31.52
N LEU A 35 36.42 -6.21 -30.67
CA LEU A 35 34.95 -6.19 -30.64
C LEU A 35 34.37 -4.77 -30.70
N ASN A 36 35.10 -3.86 -31.41
CA ASN A 36 34.69 -2.43 -31.45
C ASN A 36 33.27 -2.22 -31.99
N LYS A 37 32.85 -3.00 -33.00
CA LYS A 37 31.50 -2.90 -33.55
C LYS A 37 30.44 -3.27 -32.49
N THR A 38 30.67 -4.34 -31.73
CA THR A 38 29.74 -4.75 -30.65
C THR A 38 29.75 -3.76 -29.50
N GLY A 39 30.89 -3.16 -29.18
CA GLY A 39 31.01 -2.08 -28.20
C GLY A 39 30.22 -0.83 -28.64
N LEU A 40 30.35 -0.43 -29.91
CA LEU A 40 29.62 0.72 -30.46
C LEU A 40 28.07 0.46 -30.42
N VAL A 41 27.65 -0.71 -30.84
CA VAL A 41 26.20 -1.10 -30.79
C VAL A 41 25.69 -1.02 -29.34
N ALA A 42 26.49 -1.49 -28.37
CA ALA A 42 26.08 -1.42 -26.96
C ALA A 42 25.92 0.03 -26.47
N ILE A 43 26.86 0.93 -26.88
CA ILE A 43 26.78 2.37 -26.53
C ILE A 43 25.51 2.99 -27.14
N VAL A 44 25.26 2.75 -28.42
CA VAL A 44 24.05 3.30 -29.10
C VAL A 44 22.78 2.81 -28.43
N LEU A 45 22.68 1.50 -28.16
CA LEU A 45 21.52 0.94 -27.44
C LEU A 45 21.37 1.55 -26.03
N GLY A 46 22.49 1.76 -25.32
CA GLY A 46 22.48 2.42 -24.03
C GLY A 46 21.97 3.85 -24.08
N CYS A 47 22.40 4.63 -25.07
CA CYS A 47 21.91 6.00 -25.29
C CYS A 47 20.40 6.01 -25.61
N VAL A 48 19.93 5.09 -26.45
CA VAL A 48 18.50 4.94 -26.75
C VAL A 48 17.68 4.60 -25.49
N CYS A 49 18.16 3.65 -24.68
CA CYS A 49 17.50 3.32 -23.40
C CYS A 49 17.42 4.53 -22.47
N ILE A 50 18.51 5.27 -22.29
CA ILE A 50 18.53 6.48 -21.46
C ILE A 50 17.56 7.52 -22.01
N PHE A 51 17.60 7.80 -23.30
CA PHE A 51 16.69 8.74 -23.94
C PHE A 51 15.22 8.41 -23.68
N PHE A 52 14.80 7.15 -23.89
CA PHE A 52 13.43 6.75 -23.60
C PHE A 52 13.08 6.74 -22.11
N ALA A 53 14.05 6.49 -21.23
CA ALA A 53 13.81 6.48 -19.80
C ALA A 53 13.45 7.87 -19.25
N ILE A 54 14.12 8.93 -19.72
CA ILE A 54 14.03 10.29 -19.17
C ILE A 54 13.06 11.22 -19.91
N GLN A 55 12.32 10.74 -20.91
CA GLN A 55 11.38 11.56 -21.69
C GLN A 55 10.20 12.13 -20.91
N ASP A 56 9.87 11.57 -19.74
CA ASP A 56 8.75 11.97 -18.90
C ASP A 56 9.29 12.78 -17.72
N GLU A 57 8.66 13.87 -17.37
CA GLU A 57 9.04 14.73 -16.24
C GLU A 57 9.13 13.95 -14.92
N TYR A 58 8.27 12.93 -14.75
CA TYR A 58 8.20 12.08 -13.56
C TYR A 58 8.81 10.68 -13.82
N TRP A 59 9.88 10.58 -14.62
CA TRP A 59 10.52 9.30 -14.97
C TRP A 59 10.99 8.50 -13.75
N PHE A 60 11.39 9.16 -12.67
CA PHE A 60 11.86 8.55 -11.43
C PHE A 60 10.73 7.92 -10.60
N GLU A 61 9.47 8.23 -10.87
CA GLU A 61 8.31 7.62 -10.19
C GLU A 61 7.95 6.23 -10.73
N ARG A 62 8.52 5.84 -11.88
CA ARG A 62 8.22 4.58 -12.55
C ARG A 62 9.40 3.64 -12.54
N VAL A 63 9.34 2.57 -11.75
CA VAL A 63 10.44 1.59 -11.60
C VAL A 63 10.94 1.05 -12.94
N TRP A 64 10.06 0.79 -13.90
CA TRP A 64 10.49 0.33 -15.22
C TRP A 64 11.38 1.37 -15.96
N ARG A 65 11.16 2.67 -15.78
CA ARG A 65 11.98 3.73 -16.35
C ARG A 65 13.36 3.80 -15.68
N ILE A 66 13.37 3.72 -14.33
CA ILE A 66 14.63 3.62 -13.57
C ILE A 66 15.40 2.38 -14.00
N THR A 67 14.73 1.23 -14.17
CA THR A 67 15.35 -0.01 -14.66
C THR A 67 15.92 0.18 -16.07
N THR A 68 15.18 0.83 -16.97
CA THR A 68 15.63 1.14 -18.34
C THR A 68 16.86 2.05 -18.33
N LEU A 69 16.86 3.08 -17.46
CA LEU A 69 18.00 3.98 -17.26
C LEU A 69 19.25 3.22 -16.78
N CYS A 70 19.09 2.38 -15.75
CA CYS A 70 20.19 1.57 -15.22
C CYS A 70 20.76 0.61 -16.27
N LEU A 71 19.90 -0.06 -17.04
CA LEU A 71 20.34 -0.91 -18.15
C LEU A 71 21.06 -0.12 -19.25
N GLY A 72 20.57 1.08 -19.56
CA GLY A 72 21.23 1.98 -20.51
C GLY A 72 22.64 2.35 -20.08
N ILE A 73 22.82 2.70 -18.80
CA ILE A 73 24.15 2.99 -18.22
C ILE A 73 25.06 1.76 -18.30
N ILE A 74 24.55 0.57 -17.93
CA ILE A 74 25.31 -0.68 -18.00
C ILE A 74 25.74 -0.98 -19.44
N PHE A 75 24.88 -0.77 -20.45
CA PHE A 75 25.24 -0.96 -21.85
C PHE A 75 26.33 -0.01 -22.32
N ILE A 76 26.29 1.27 -21.92
CA ILE A 76 27.35 2.25 -22.26
C ILE A 76 28.67 1.83 -21.62
N LEU A 77 28.66 1.53 -20.30
CA LEU A 77 29.87 1.11 -19.58
C LEU A 77 30.47 -0.17 -20.18
N ARG A 78 29.63 -1.15 -20.53
CA ARG A 78 30.06 -2.36 -21.23
C ARG A 78 30.64 -2.03 -22.60
N GLY A 79 30.02 -1.14 -23.37
CA GLY A 79 30.48 -0.75 -24.68
C GLY A 79 31.86 -0.07 -24.61
N ILE A 80 32.06 0.85 -23.68
CA ILE A 80 33.33 1.51 -23.40
C ILE A 80 34.40 0.47 -23.00
N ALA A 81 34.06 -0.43 -22.07
CA ALA A 81 35.00 -1.46 -21.63
C ALA A 81 35.45 -2.38 -22.79
N VAL A 82 34.52 -2.76 -23.67
CA VAL A 82 34.83 -3.60 -24.84
C VAL A 82 35.71 -2.89 -25.87
N ILE A 83 35.55 -1.57 -26.02
CA ILE A 83 36.36 -0.78 -26.99
C ILE A 83 37.75 -0.47 -26.45
N PHE A 84 37.81 0.05 -25.21
CA PHE A 84 39.04 0.63 -24.67
C PHE A 84 39.79 -0.29 -23.69
N LEU A 85 39.12 -1.23 -23.06
CA LEU A 85 39.62 -2.09 -22.00
C LEU A 85 39.50 -3.58 -22.37
N PHE A 86 39.64 -3.93 -23.65
CA PHE A 86 39.33 -5.28 -24.14
C PHE A 86 40.19 -6.38 -23.50
N ASP A 87 41.44 -6.10 -23.17
CA ASP A 87 42.31 -7.08 -22.47
C ASP A 87 41.81 -7.36 -21.04
N TYR A 88 41.30 -6.34 -20.36
CA TYR A 88 40.65 -6.55 -19.04
C TYR A 88 39.38 -7.34 -19.18
N VAL A 89 38.57 -7.11 -20.22
CA VAL A 89 37.37 -7.90 -20.50
C VAL A 89 37.73 -9.38 -20.71
N LYS A 90 38.81 -9.67 -21.46
CA LYS A 90 39.29 -11.05 -21.61
C LYS A 90 39.74 -11.67 -20.29
N LYS A 91 40.52 -10.93 -19.48
CA LYS A 91 40.96 -11.40 -18.15
C LYS A 91 39.79 -11.69 -17.26
N PHE A 92 38.79 -10.80 -17.23
CA PHE A 92 37.55 -10.99 -16.47
C PHE A 92 36.75 -12.20 -16.97
N THR A 93 36.62 -12.36 -18.31
CA THR A 93 35.93 -13.51 -18.90
C THR A 93 36.59 -14.83 -18.51
N ASN A 94 37.90 -14.92 -18.51
CA ASN A 94 38.65 -16.08 -18.05
C ASN A 94 38.42 -16.34 -16.54
N TYR A 95 38.46 -15.28 -15.72
CA TYR A 95 38.23 -15.39 -14.29
C TYR A 95 36.82 -15.86 -14.01
N TYR A 96 35.82 -15.36 -14.74
CA TYR A 96 34.42 -15.76 -14.66
C TYR A 96 34.25 -17.25 -14.98
N LEU A 97 34.84 -17.73 -16.07
CA LEU A 97 34.76 -19.15 -16.45
C LEU A 97 35.39 -20.09 -15.40
N LYS A 98 36.51 -19.67 -14.77
CA LYS A 98 37.14 -20.42 -13.68
C LYS A 98 36.28 -20.49 -12.41
N ASN A 99 35.53 -19.43 -12.13
CA ASN A 99 34.71 -19.29 -10.93
C ASN A 99 33.20 -19.30 -11.25
N TYR A 100 32.83 -19.96 -12.34
CA TYR A 100 31.50 -19.89 -12.94
C TYR A 100 30.36 -19.96 -11.93
N TYR A 101 30.26 -21.04 -11.15
CA TYR A 101 29.17 -21.21 -10.18
C TYR A 101 29.24 -20.22 -9.02
N LYS A 102 30.44 -19.86 -8.56
CA LYS A 102 30.61 -18.88 -7.48
C LYS A 102 30.10 -17.49 -7.84
N ILE A 103 30.14 -17.14 -9.12
CA ILE A 103 29.70 -15.83 -9.62
C ILE A 103 28.27 -15.89 -10.16
N SER A 104 27.93 -16.96 -10.90
CA SER A 104 26.62 -17.09 -11.54
C SER A 104 25.48 -17.25 -10.54
N ILE A 105 25.68 -17.97 -9.42
CA ILE A 105 24.66 -18.17 -8.39
C ILE A 105 24.23 -16.82 -7.75
N PRO A 106 25.14 -16.01 -7.18
CA PRO A 106 24.73 -14.72 -6.60
C PRO A 106 24.10 -13.77 -7.62
N ILE A 107 24.63 -13.74 -8.86
CA ILE A 107 24.06 -12.86 -9.91
C ILE A 107 22.64 -13.31 -10.28
N SER A 108 22.38 -14.62 -10.38
CA SER A 108 21.05 -15.12 -10.66
C SER A 108 20.07 -14.79 -9.54
N PHE A 109 20.45 -14.98 -8.27
CA PHE A 109 19.62 -14.57 -7.14
C PHE A 109 19.36 -13.06 -7.13
N LEU A 110 20.37 -12.24 -7.45
CA LEU A 110 20.19 -10.79 -7.60
C LEU A 110 19.19 -10.46 -8.70
N MET A 111 19.28 -11.11 -9.87
CA MET A 111 18.33 -10.88 -10.97
C MET A 111 16.90 -11.32 -10.58
N ILE A 112 16.72 -12.44 -9.90
CA ILE A 112 15.43 -12.87 -9.38
C ILE A 112 14.89 -11.84 -8.40
N GLY A 113 15.70 -11.37 -7.45
CA GLY A 113 15.33 -10.32 -6.51
C GLY A 113 14.87 -9.04 -7.20
N LEU A 114 15.63 -8.57 -8.20
CA LEU A 114 15.26 -7.40 -9.02
C LEU A 114 13.95 -7.62 -9.79
N ALA A 115 13.72 -8.82 -10.34
CA ALA A 115 12.47 -9.15 -11.01
C ALA A 115 11.27 -8.99 -10.06
N PHE A 116 11.36 -9.50 -8.83
CA PHE A 116 10.31 -9.35 -7.84
C PHE A 116 10.13 -7.90 -7.37
N ILE A 117 11.20 -7.14 -7.18
CA ILE A 117 11.12 -5.71 -6.84
C ILE A 117 10.37 -4.94 -7.94
N ILE A 118 10.66 -5.20 -9.21
CA ILE A 118 10.02 -4.51 -10.34
C ILE A 118 8.52 -4.79 -10.41
N ILE A 119 8.09 -6.03 -10.12
CA ILE A 119 6.66 -6.40 -10.19
C ILE A 119 5.91 -6.00 -8.92
N SER A 120 6.63 -5.87 -7.79
CA SER A 120 6.05 -5.45 -6.50
C SER A 120 6.00 -3.93 -6.32
N ASN A 121 6.18 -3.18 -7.39
CA ASN A 121 6.27 -1.72 -7.37
C ASN A 121 5.07 -1.01 -6.70
N ASP A 122 3.90 -1.63 -6.67
CA ASP A 122 2.73 -1.10 -5.97
C ASP A 122 2.93 -1.01 -4.43
N TYR A 123 4.00 -1.65 -3.91
CA TYR A 123 4.35 -1.66 -2.48
C TYR A 123 5.56 -0.78 -2.13
N ILE A 124 6.42 -0.48 -3.11
CA ILE A 124 7.69 0.24 -2.88
C ILE A 124 7.84 1.40 -3.89
N GLY A 125 6.72 1.92 -4.37
CA GLY A 125 6.72 3.05 -5.29
C GLY A 125 7.24 4.33 -4.60
N PRO A 126 7.86 5.24 -5.35
CA PRO A 126 8.23 6.53 -4.81
C PRO A 126 6.98 7.25 -4.32
N GLN A 127 6.99 7.68 -3.06
CA GLN A 127 5.96 8.53 -2.50
C GLN A 127 6.32 9.99 -2.76
N LYS A 128 5.34 10.77 -3.19
CA LYS A 128 5.53 12.21 -3.34
C LYS A 128 5.72 12.83 -1.95
N ASP A 129 6.79 13.56 -1.76
CA ASP A 129 6.98 14.35 -0.55
C ASP A 129 6.02 15.55 -0.60
N ILE A 130 5.07 15.59 0.32
CA ILE A 130 4.09 16.66 0.48
C ILE A 130 4.32 17.47 1.77
N SER A 131 5.45 17.31 2.45
CA SER A 131 5.76 17.96 3.73
C SER A 131 5.74 19.49 3.65
N GLU A 132 6.09 20.06 2.50
CA GLU A 132 6.03 21.51 2.26
C GLU A 132 4.62 22.04 1.97
N CYS A 133 3.61 21.16 1.85
CA CYS A 133 2.23 21.53 1.58
C CYS A 133 2.03 22.40 0.32
N ILE A 134 2.77 22.11 -0.73
CA ILE A 134 2.71 22.84 -2.00
C ILE A 134 1.83 22.08 -2.98
N SER A 135 0.70 22.69 -3.34
CA SER A 135 -0.20 22.16 -4.38
C SER A 135 0.44 22.28 -5.77
N ASP A 136 0.14 21.32 -6.64
CA ASP A 136 0.52 21.41 -8.05
C ASP A 136 -0.71 21.73 -8.94
N ARG A 137 -0.51 21.76 -10.27
CA ARG A 137 -1.57 22.11 -11.22
C ARG A 137 -2.77 21.14 -11.21
N ASN A 138 -2.59 19.91 -10.74
CA ASN A 138 -3.58 18.85 -10.83
C ASN A 138 -4.06 18.35 -9.47
N ILE A 139 -3.33 18.68 -8.38
CA ILE A 139 -3.59 18.17 -7.03
C ILE A 139 -3.53 19.33 -6.05
N GLU A 140 -4.66 19.59 -5.39
CA GLU A 140 -4.72 20.49 -4.24
C GLU A 140 -4.32 19.72 -2.98
N ILE A 141 -3.28 20.16 -2.28
CA ILE A 141 -2.81 19.55 -1.05
C ILE A 141 -3.37 20.33 0.13
N ILE A 142 -4.05 19.63 1.02
CA ILE A 142 -4.62 20.19 2.25
C ILE A 142 -3.88 19.58 3.43
N CYS A 143 -3.19 20.41 4.20
CA CYS A 143 -2.35 19.99 5.30
C CYS A 143 -3.02 20.14 6.68
N GLY A 144 -2.28 19.72 7.74
CA GLY A 144 -2.74 19.81 9.12
C GLY A 144 -3.44 18.55 9.62
N PHE A 145 -3.67 17.54 8.75
CA PHE A 145 -4.20 16.24 9.13
C PHE A 145 -3.09 15.29 9.52
N LYS A 146 -3.37 14.40 10.48
CA LYS A 146 -2.44 13.40 10.97
C LYS A 146 -2.93 12.02 10.56
N ASN A 147 -2.27 11.41 9.58
CA ASN A 147 -2.57 10.06 9.12
C ASN A 147 -4.08 9.82 8.88
N PRO A 148 -4.75 10.61 7.99
CA PRO A 148 -6.15 10.38 7.68
C PRO A 148 -6.30 9.02 6.99
N GLU A 149 -7.05 8.12 7.62
CA GLU A 149 -7.16 6.74 7.17
C GLU A 149 -8.43 6.51 6.35
N ASP A 150 -9.55 7.07 6.82
CA ASP A 150 -10.82 6.96 6.13
C ASP A 150 -11.62 8.26 6.18
N ILE A 151 -12.53 8.43 5.20
CA ILE A 151 -13.21 9.70 4.95
C ILE A 151 -14.67 9.44 4.57
N VAL A 152 -15.59 10.14 5.24
CA VAL A 152 -17.00 10.19 4.86
C VAL A 152 -17.47 11.65 4.67
N ILE A 153 -18.37 11.85 3.72
CA ILE A 153 -18.97 13.18 3.52
C ILE A 153 -20.15 13.38 4.48
N THR A 154 -20.27 14.58 5.05
CA THR A 154 -21.43 14.92 5.91
C THR A 154 -22.71 15.05 5.09
N PRO A 155 -23.90 14.86 5.74
CA PRO A 155 -25.18 14.86 5.04
C PRO A 155 -25.53 16.13 4.24
N ASP A 156 -24.94 17.26 4.60
CA ASP A 156 -25.08 18.54 3.90
C ASP A 156 -24.08 18.76 2.76
N ASN A 157 -23.15 17.82 2.57
CA ASN A 157 -22.04 17.90 1.61
C ASN A 157 -21.10 19.10 1.82
N GLU A 158 -21.06 19.68 3.02
CA GLU A 158 -20.21 20.85 3.31
C GLU A 158 -18.90 20.45 3.98
N PHE A 159 -18.83 19.25 4.59
CA PHE A 159 -17.64 18.78 5.32
C PHE A 159 -17.26 17.34 4.93
N LEU A 160 -15.97 17.03 5.07
CA LEU A 160 -15.48 15.66 5.15
C LEU A 160 -15.14 15.36 6.60
N LEU A 161 -15.75 14.30 7.15
CA LEU A 161 -15.37 13.72 8.43
C LEU A 161 -14.33 12.63 8.20
N MET A 162 -13.24 12.68 8.95
CA MET A 162 -12.10 11.79 8.78
C MET A 162 -11.72 11.13 10.10
N SER A 163 -11.27 9.89 10.00
CA SER A 163 -10.52 9.22 11.05
C SER A 163 -9.03 9.53 10.90
N GLU A 164 -8.43 10.19 11.89
CA GLU A 164 -6.98 10.36 11.98
C GLU A 164 -6.41 9.22 12.84
N PHE A 165 -5.83 8.24 12.17
CA PHE A 165 -5.43 6.98 12.76
C PHE A 165 -4.15 7.08 13.60
N GLY A 166 -4.13 6.43 14.76
CA GLY A 166 -3.00 6.50 15.69
C GLY A 166 -1.91 5.47 15.47
N GLY A 167 -2.25 4.29 14.99
CA GLY A 167 -1.33 3.18 14.76
C GLY A 167 -1.99 1.82 14.96
N ILE A 168 -1.43 0.77 14.35
CA ILE A 168 -1.95 -0.60 14.37
C ILE A 168 -0.83 -1.64 14.38
N GLU A 169 -0.98 -2.68 15.19
CA GLU A 169 -0.12 -3.86 15.14
C GLU A 169 -0.35 -4.66 13.84
N PRO A 170 0.69 -5.28 13.30
CA PRO A 170 2.04 -5.43 13.86
C PRO A 170 3.05 -4.35 13.41
N TYR A 171 2.63 -3.27 12.76
CA TYR A 171 3.54 -2.27 12.18
C TYR A 171 4.08 -1.32 13.24
N GLU A 172 3.22 -0.89 14.13
CA GLU A 172 3.54 0.06 15.18
C GLU A 172 2.63 -0.14 16.40
N GLU A 173 3.03 0.42 17.52
CA GLU A 173 2.25 0.38 18.74
C GLU A 173 0.91 1.09 18.59
N GLN A 174 -0.17 0.50 19.09
CA GLN A 174 -1.48 1.13 19.14
C GLN A 174 -1.45 2.42 19.96
N LYS A 175 -1.92 3.52 19.38
CA LYS A 175 -1.97 4.84 19.98
C LYS A 175 -3.32 5.49 19.75
N PRO A 176 -3.72 6.47 20.59
CA PRO A 176 -4.90 7.25 20.32
C PRO A 176 -4.79 7.99 18.99
N GLY A 177 -5.84 7.91 18.19
CA GLY A 177 -6.09 8.76 17.04
C GLY A 177 -7.12 9.84 17.35
N TYR A 178 -7.62 10.51 16.31
CA TYR A 178 -8.55 11.62 16.43
C TYR A 178 -9.62 11.58 15.34
N PHE A 179 -10.69 12.34 15.52
CA PHE A 179 -11.61 12.68 14.44
C PHE A 179 -11.34 14.12 13.98
N ALA A 180 -11.47 14.37 12.70
CA ALA A 180 -11.33 15.69 12.13
C ALA A 180 -12.41 15.94 11.07
N LEU A 181 -12.86 17.19 10.99
CA LEU A 181 -13.72 17.71 9.93
C LEU A 181 -12.88 18.63 9.03
N LEU A 182 -13.01 18.47 7.74
CA LEU A 182 -12.52 19.43 6.75
C LEU A 182 -13.71 20.18 6.18
N ASN A 183 -13.78 21.49 6.38
CA ASN A 183 -14.72 22.33 5.66
C ASN A 183 -14.32 22.41 4.18
N LEU A 184 -15.20 22.00 3.29
CA LEU A 184 -14.88 21.92 1.85
C LEU A 184 -14.77 23.30 1.20
N GLN A 185 -15.41 24.32 1.76
CA GLN A 185 -15.37 25.68 1.25
C GLN A 185 -14.15 26.46 1.76
N THR A 186 -13.92 26.47 3.09
CA THR A 186 -12.83 27.24 3.70
C THR A 186 -11.52 26.50 3.73
N LYS A 187 -11.53 25.18 3.52
CA LYS A 187 -10.37 24.26 3.64
C LYS A 187 -9.79 24.17 5.05
N GLU A 188 -10.53 24.63 6.03
CA GLU A 188 -10.11 24.60 7.42
C GLU A 188 -10.40 23.26 8.08
N LYS A 189 -9.47 22.83 8.91
CA LYS A 189 -9.63 21.66 9.79
C LYS A 189 -10.35 22.07 11.07
N ILE A 190 -11.39 21.33 11.44
CA ILE A 190 -12.16 21.50 12.67
C ILE A 190 -12.11 20.18 13.45
N ILE A 191 -11.96 20.27 14.77
CA ILE A 191 -12.06 19.11 15.64
C ILE A 191 -13.49 19.01 16.16
N PRO A 192 -14.26 17.94 15.85
CA PRO A 192 -15.63 17.80 16.31
C PRO A 192 -15.67 17.66 17.84
N ASN A 193 -16.67 18.28 18.46
CA ASN A 193 -16.92 18.04 19.88
C ASN A 193 -17.58 16.67 20.06
N ILE A 194 -17.07 15.89 21.02
CA ILE A 194 -17.58 14.55 21.33
C ILE A 194 -18.23 14.57 22.72
N LEU A 195 -19.50 14.29 22.76
CA LEU A 195 -20.27 14.07 23.99
C LEU A 195 -20.41 12.56 24.22
N ILE A 196 -20.45 12.14 25.47
CA ILE A 196 -20.66 10.71 25.84
C ILE A 196 -21.98 10.65 26.58
N GLU A 197 -22.93 9.93 26.03
CA GLU A 197 -24.23 9.68 26.61
C GLU A 197 -24.47 8.19 26.84
N GLU A 198 -25.73 7.77 26.99
CA GLU A 198 -26.11 6.38 27.24
C GLU A 198 -25.86 5.49 26.03
N ASN A 199 -25.48 4.23 26.31
CA ASN A 199 -25.33 3.20 25.28
C ASN A 199 -26.71 2.71 24.84
N ILE A 200 -27.20 3.20 23.73
CA ILE A 200 -28.51 2.84 23.15
C ILE A 200 -28.40 2.17 21.77
N TRP A 201 -27.24 2.21 21.13
CA TRP A 201 -27.01 1.63 19.78
C TRP A 201 -26.03 0.46 19.78
N GLY A 202 -25.38 0.19 20.89
CA GLY A 202 -24.42 -0.89 21.03
C GLY A 202 -24.91 -2.03 21.91
N ASN A 203 -24.03 -2.97 22.20
CA ASN A 203 -24.31 -4.00 23.19
C ASN A 203 -24.29 -3.41 24.60
N SER A 204 -25.27 -3.75 25.41
CA SER A 204 -25.38 -3.27 26.81
C SER A 204 -24.17 -3.70 27.68
N SER A 205 -23.47 -4.77 27.31
CA SER A 205 -22.24 -5.24 27.95
C SER A 205 -21.05 -4.35 27.64
N CYS A 206 -21.02 -3.70 26.49
CA CYS A 206 -19.91 -2.83 26.07
C CYS A 206 -19.93 -1.55 26.90
N LYS A 207 -18.94 -1.42 27.80
CA LYS A 207 -18.80 -0.26 28.68
C LYS A 207 -17.57 0.52 28.28
N ARG A 208 -17.80 1.75 27.81
CA ARG A 208 -16.68 2.66 27.59
C ARG A 208 -16.37 3.43 28.88
N ASN A 209 -15.13 3.35 29.33
CA ASN A 209 -14.63 4.30 30.31
C ASN A 209 -14.79 5.71 29.74
N LYS A 210 -15.14 6.72 30.59
CA LYS A 210 -15.39 8.12 30.18
C LYS A 210 -14.16 8.82 29.53
N THR A 211 -13.27 8.03 28.95
CA THR A 211 -12.11 8.54 28.19
C THR A 211 -12.55 8.87 26.77
N LYS A 212 -12.24 10.08 26.34
CA LYS A 212 -12.47 10.55 24.95
C LYS A 212 -11.35 10.12 23.98
N LYS A 213 -10.53 9.14 24.38
CA LYS A 213 -9.44 8.64 23.53
C LYS A 213 -9.96 7.47 22.71
N TYR A 214 -9.79 7.57 21.40
CA TYR A 214 -10.19 6.58 20.42
C TYR A 214 -9.00 6.22 19.53
N GLY A 215 -9.02 5.07 18.90
CA GLY A 215 -8.10 4.70 17.81
C GLY A 215 -8.94 4.47 16.53
N PRO A 216 -9.56 5.52 15.96
CA PRO A 216 -10.46 5.35 14.84
C PRO A 216 -9.68 4.92 13.59
N HIS A 217 -10.24 3.93 12.88
CA HIS A 217 -9.71 3.40 11.61
C HIS A 217 -10.77 3.56 10.52
N GLY A 218 -11.36 2.48 9.99
CA GLY A 218 -12.44 2.55 9.02
C GLY A 218 -13.70 3.18 9.60
N ILE A 219 -14.39 4.02 8.84
CA ILE A 219 -15.62 4.71 9.26
C ILE A 219 -16.68 4.65 8.17
N ASP A 220 -17.95 4.59 8.56
CA ASP A 220 -19.09 4.75 7.65
C ASP A 220 -20.19 5.56 8.29
N LEU A 221 -20.94 6.28 7.47
CA LEU A 221 -22.01 7.17 7.87
C LEU A 221 -23.31 6.83 7.15
N VAL A 222 -24.36 6.55 7.92
CA VAL A 222 -25.67 6.23 7.37
C VAL A 222 -26.77 7.05 8.06
N LYS A 223 -27.83 7.34 7.33
CA LYS A 223 -29.08 7.81 7.93
C LYS A 223 -29.91 6.59 8.36
N ARG A 224 -30.16 6.48 9.65
CA ARG A 224 -30.98 5.42 10.24
C ARG A 224 -32.47 5.56 9.86
N GLU A 225 -33.23 4.49 10.08
CA GLU A 225 -34.67 4.50 9.87
C GLU A 225 -35.43 5.47 10.79
N ASP A 226 -34.87 5.74 11.99
CA ASP A 226 -35.39 6.74 12.94
C ASP A 226 -35.08 8.17 12.56
N GLY A 227 -34.28 8.38 11.50
CA GLY A 227 -33.89 9.67 10.96
C GLY A 227 -32.57 10.22 11.51
N ALA A 228 -31.98 9.62 12.55
CA ALA A 228 -30.69 10.00 13.08
C ALA A 228 -29.55 9.66 12.10
N TYR A 229 -28.45 10.41 12.13
CA TYR A 229 -27.24 10.09 11.38
C TYR A 229 -26.28 9.31 12.27
N GLN A 230 -26.01 8.04 11.90
CA GLN A 230 -25.13 7.14 12.62
C GLN A 230 -23.78 7.05 11.92
N LEU A 231 -22.71 7.37 12.65
CA LEU A 231 -21.33 7.09 12.28
C LEU A 231 -20.90 5.81 13.03
N GLY A 232 -20.51 4.79 12.27
CA GLY A 232 -19.85 3.59 12.79
C GLY A 232 -18.35 3.72 12.61
N VAL A 233 -17.59 3.26 13.58
CA VAL A 233 -16.13 3.41 13.63
C VAL A 233 -15.48 2.13 14.09
N VAL A 234 -14.59 1.57 13.28
CA VAL A 234 -13.65 0.56 13.72
C VAL A 234 -12.64 1.22 14.65
N ASN A 235 -12.54 0.74 15.87
CA ASN A 235 -11.71 1.34 16.90
C ASN A 235 -10.69 0.33 17.45
N HIS A 236 -9.40 0.70 17.42
CA HIS A 236 -8.29 -0.14 17.88
C HIS A 236 -7.68 0.30 19.22
N PHE A 237 -8.10 1.43 19.78
CA PHE A 237 -7.55 1.95 21.03
C PHE A 237 -8.65 2.46 21.97
N PRO A 238 -8.62 2.15 23.28
CA PRO A 238 -7.69 1.24 23.96
C PRO A 238 -8.03 -0.24 23.73
N ASP A 239 -9.26 -0.52 23.29
CA ASP A 239 -9.82 -1.85 23.10
C ASP A 239 -10.35 -1.96 21.67
N GLU A 240 -10.39 -3.19 21.15
CA GLU A 240 -10.97 -3.50 19.84
C GLU A 240 -12.50 -3.47 19.95
N THR A 241 -13.08 -2.41 19.39
CA THR A 241 -14.54 -2.19 19.44
C THR A 241 -15.05 -1.62 18.12
N ILE A 242 -16.34 -1.75 17.89
CA ILE A 242 -17.04 -0.88 16.94
C ILE A 242 -17.76 0.19 17.77
N GLU A 243 -17.38 1.44 17.55
CA GLU A 243 -17.97 2.57 18.23
C GLU A 243 -19.10 3.18 17.39
N MET A 244 -20.20 3.55 18.04
CA MET A 244 -21.38 4.12 17.40
C MET A 244 -21.59 5.56 17.88
N PHE A 245 -21.59 6.49 16.95
CA PHE A 245 -21.85 7.91 17.22
C PHE A 245 -23.06 8.39 16.46
N GLU A 246 -23.89 9.20 17.09
CA GLU A 246 -24.83 10.07 16.43
C GLU A 246 -24.09 11.36 16.02
N ILE A 247 -24.22 11.77 14.77
CA ILE A 247 -23.71 13.07 14.33
C ILE A 247 -24.87 14.04 14.09
N PHE A 248 -24.69 15.28 14.48
CA PHE A 248 -25.69 16.32 14.31
C PHE A 248 -25.04 17.68 14.07
N LYS A 249 -25.73 18.56 13.36
CA LYS A 249 -25.24 19.92 13.07
C LYS A 249 -25.79 20.89 14.09
N GLU A 250 -24.91 21.63 14.78
CA GLU A 250 -25.24 22.69 15.71
C GLU A 250 -24.31 23.90 15.49
N SER A 251 -24.88 25.09 15.48
CA SER A 251 -24.13 26.37 15.30
C SER A 251 -23.19 26.36 14.06
N GLY A 252 -23.60 25.68 12.99
CA GLY A 252 -22.87 25.65 11.72
C GLY A 252 -21.74 24.60 11.66
N SER A 253 -21.53 23.82 12.73
CA SER A 253 -20.53 22.75 12.77
C SER A 253 -21.17 21.41 13.10
N TRP A 254 -20.54 20.32 12.69
CA TRP A 254 -20.94 18.95 13.03
C TRP A 254 -20.31 18.53 14.36
N ASN A 255 -21.13 17.97 15.24
CA ASN A 255 -20.76 17.44 16.54
C ASN A 255 -21.10 15.95 16.58
N MET A 256 -20.53 15.25 17.57
CA MET A 256 -20.65 13.80 17.74
C MET A 256 -21.14 13.48 19.15
N VAL A 257 -22.13 12.60 19.26
CA VAL A 257 -22.56 12.00 20.54
C VAL A 257 -22.28 10.51 20.47
N TRP A 258 -21.49 9.99 21.38
CA TRP A 258 -21.31 8.55 21.54
C TRP A 258 -22.62 7.91 22.03
N ARG A 259 -23.09 6.93 21.29
CA ARG A 259 -24.37 6.22 21.54
C ARG A 259 -24.19 4.75 21.84
N GLY A 260 -22.99 4.23 21.83
CA GLY A 260 -22.73 2.84 22.19
C GLY A 260 -21.51 2.24 21.54
N CYS A 261 -21.21 1.02 21.94
CA CYS A 261 -20.14 0.23 21.33
C CYS A 261 -20.49 -1.27 21.27
N ILE A 262 -19.76 -1.99 20.45
CA ILE A 262 -19.82 -3.44 20.30
C ILE A 262 -18.40 -3.97 20.46
N GLU A 263 -18.19 -4.84 21.45
CA GLU A 263 -16.90 -5.50 21.65
C GLU A 263 -16.62 -6.45 20.47
N VAL A 264 -15.43 -6.36 19.88
CA VAL A 264 -15.01 -7.22 18.79
C VAL A 264 -14.38 -8.48 19.34
N PRO A 265 -14.92 -9.69 19.08
CA PRO A 265 -14.32 -10.95 19.49
C PRO A 265 -12.86 -11.11 19.03
N ASN A 266 -12.06 -11.87 19.79
CA ASN A 266 -10.62 -12.00 19.54
C ASN A 266 -10.26 -12.63 18.19
N GLU A 267 -11.15 -13.41 17.61
CA GLU A 267 -11.00 -14.00 16.27
C GLU A 267 -11.06 -12.97 15.13
N PHE A 268 -11.58 -11.76 15.40
CA PHE A 268 -11.72 -10.72 14.40
C PHE A 268 -10.75 -9.56 14.65
N TYR A 269 -10.25 -8.98 13.55
CA TYR A 269 -9.46 -7.78 13.53
C TYR A 269 -9.87 -6.97 12.31
N PHE A 270 -10.65 -5.92 12.51
CA PHE A 270 -11.33 -5.22 11.44
C PHE A 270 -10.51 -4.07 10.85
N ASN A 271 -10.67 -3.84 9.56
CA ASN A 271 -10.10 -2.70 8.84
C ASN A 271 -11.17 -1.61 8.67
N ASP A 272 -12.32 -1.99 8.14
CA ASP A 272 -13.32 -1.06 7.67
C ASP A 272 -14.74 -1.58 7.98
N ILE A 273 -15.71 -0.69 7.97
CA ILE A 273 -17.11 -0.95 8.31
C ILE A 273 -18.04 -0.38 7.23
N SER A 274 -19.17 -1.04 7.02
CA SER A 274 -20.29 -0.53 6.21
C SER A 274 -21.59 -0.72 6.97
N LEU A 275 -22.24 0.37 7.33
CA LEU A 275 -23.44 0.42 8.15
C LEU A 275 -24.70 0.08 7.34
N LYS A 276 -25.67 -0.50 8.01
CA LYS A 276 -27.06 -0.66 7.56
C LYS A 276 -27.97 0.36 8.23
N THR A 277 -29.05 0.73 7.58
CA THR A 277 -30.04 1.69 8.13
C THR A 277 -30.72 1.24 9.40
N ASN A 278 -30.76 -0.07 9.64
CA ASN A 278 -31.32 -0.69 10.84
C ASN A 278 -30.33 -0.77 12.02
N GLY A 279 -29.09 -0.27 11.86
CA GLY A 279 -28.05 -0.28 12.90
C GLY A 279 -27.10 -1.48 12.86
N GLY A 280 -27.37 -2.52 12.08
CA GLY A 280 -26.40 -3.58 11.78
C GLY A 280 -25.28 -3.10 10.87
N PHE A 281 -24.25 -3.93 10.63
CA PHE A 281 -23.17 -3.56 9.76
C PHE A 281 -22.45 -4.78 9.14
N TYR A 282 -21.68 -4.51 8.11
CA TYR A 282 -20.62 -5.37 7.61
C TYR A 282 -19.27 -4.81 8.00
N ALA A 283 -18.29 -5.68 8.32
CA ALA A 283 -16.93 -5.27 8.58
C ALA A 283 -15.94 -6.16 7.82
N SER A 284 -14.84 -5.59 7.37
CA SER A 284 -13.77 -6.33 6.71
C SER A 284 -12.74 -6.78 7.73
N HIS A 285 -12.56 -8.11 7.88
CA HIS A 285 -11.50 -8.71 8.66
C HIS A 285 -10.20 -8.72 7.86
N MET A 286 -9.10 -8.27 8.47
CA MET A 286 -7.78 -8.19 7.84
C MET A 286 -6.99 -9.50 7.93
N TYR A 287 -6.53 -9.78 9.11
CA TYR A 287 -5.68 -10.91 9.50
C TYR A 287 -5.86 -11.17 11.00
N LYS A 288 -5.26 -12.23 11.53
CA LYS A 288 -5.43 -12.52 12.95
C LYS A 288 -4.80 -11.42 13.82
N ARG A 289 -5.48 -11.07 14.91
CA ARG A 289 -5.13 -9.95 15.80
C ARG A 289 -3.71 -10.01 16.36
N ASP A 290 -3.22 -11.20 16.69
CA ASP A 290 -1.92 -11.47 17.30
C ASP A 290 -0.82 -11.81 16.28
N ILE A 291 -0.98 -11.38 15.02
CA ILE A 291 0.01 -11.64 13.97
C ILE A 291 1.33 -10.90 14.27
N THR A 292 2.45 -11.60 14.14
CA THR A 292 3.76 -10.97 14.23
C THR A 292 4.14 -10.24 12.94
N LEU A 293 5.04 -9.26 13.02
CA LEU A 293 5.53 -8.54 11.84
C LEU A 293 6.13 -9.48 10.79
N ASN A 294 6.88 -10.51 11.21
CA ASN A 294 7.47 -11.48 10.29
C ASN A 294 6.41 -12.34 9.59
N GLU A 295 5.38 -12.78 10.31
CA GLU A 295 4.25 -13.50 9.72
C GLU A 295 3.50 -12.62 8.74
N TRP A 296 3.24 -11.36 9.12
CA TRP A 296 2.58 -10.40 8.25
C TRP A 296 3.38 -10.13 6.97
N LEU A 297 4.70 -9.92 7.07
CA LEU A 297 5.59 -9.77 5.92
C LEU A 297 5.54 -11.01 5.01
N PHE A 298 5.55 -12.21 5.61
CA PHE A 298 5.49 -13.45 4.85
C PHE A 298 4.16 -13.60 4.10
N ILE A 299 3.01 -13.44 4.77
CA ILE A 299 1.69 -13.55 4.11
C ILE A 299 1.48 -12.48 3.04
N SER A 300 2.04 -11.28 3.25
CA SER A 300 2.01 -10.19 2.28
C SER A 300 2.85 -10.51 1.04
N LEU A 301 4.05 -11.07 1.24
CA LEU A 301 4.95 -11.48 0.16
C LEU A 301 4.32 -12.56 -0.73
N ILE A 302 3.74 -13.61 -0.13
CA ILE A 302 3.08 -14.71 -0.87
C ILE A 302 1.66 -14.35 -1.31
N LYS A 303 1.17 -13.16 -0.99
CA LYS A 303 -0.17 -12.67 -1.32
C LYS A 303 -1.28 -13.61 -0.82
N LYS A 304 -1.14 -14.13 0.40
CA LYS A 304 -2.12 -15.02 1.01
C LYS A 304 -3.45 -14.31 1.25
N ASN A 305 -4.56 -14.96 0.93
CA ASN A 305 -5.90 -14.50 1.29
C ASN A 305 -6.12 -14.71 2.80
N THR A 306 -6.17 -13.63 3.57
CA THR A 306 -6.41 -13.65 5.02
C THR A 306 -7.70 -12.94 5.39
N GLY A 307 -8.17 -12.03 4.54
CA GLY A 307 -9.35 -11.22 4.78
C GLY A 307 -10.66 -11.92 4.38
N TYR A 308 -11.72 -11.52 5.00
CA TYR A 308 -13.11 -11.89 4.67
C TYR A 308 -14.06 -10.85 5.27
N LEU A 309 -15.34 -10.90 4.85
CA LEU A 309 -16.39 -10.05 5.41
C LEU A 309 -17.08 -10.74 6.57
N VAL A 310 -17.45 -9.95 7.56
CA VAL A 310 -18.23 -10.33 8.73
C VAL A 310 -19.47 -9.43 8.78
N GLU A 311 -20.62 -10.02 9.02
CA GLU A 311 -21.86 -9.32 9.31
C GLU A 311 -22.10 -9.31 10.81
N TRP A 312 -22.55 -8.17 11.33
CA TRP A 312 -23.06 -8.05 12.67
C TRP A 312 -24.55 -7.66 12.68
N SER A 313 -25.30 -8.32 13.51
CA SER A 313 -26.68 -8.00 13.85
C SER A 313 -26.90 -8.19 15.36
N GLU A 314 -28.13 -7.99 15.84
CA GLU A 314 -28.47 -8.27 17.25
C GLU A 314 -28.23 -9.74 17.67
N ASP A 315 -28.20 -10.66 16.70
CA ASP A 315 -27.88 -12.08 16.93
C ASP A 315 -26.37 -12.35 17.07
N GLY A 316 -25.52 -11.32 16.83
CA GLY A 316 -24.07 -11.40 16.94
C GLY A 316 -23.34 -11.35 15.60
N PHE A 317 -22.07 -11.78 15.62
CA PHE A 317 -21.19 -11.77 14.45
C PHE A 317 -21.31 -13.06 13.63
N SER A 318 -21.38 -12.94 12.31
CA SER A 318 -21.37 -14.07 11.38
C SER A 318 -20.45 -13.82 10.20
N LYS A 319 -19.61 -14.81 9.86
CA LYS A 319 -18.75 -14.74 8.68
C LYS A 319 -19.56 -14.93 7.40
N ILE A 320 -19.33 -14.08 6.40
CA ILE A 320 -19.96 -14.19 5.08
C ILE A 320 -19.17 -15.19 4.23
N ASN A 321 -19.79 -16.32 3.91
CA ASN A 321 -19.18 -17.35 3.08
C ASN A 321 -18.94 -16.85 1.65
N GLY A 322 -17.77 -17.19 1.08
CA GLY A 322 -17.39 -16.79 -0.27
C GLY A 322 -16.86 -15.35 -0.37
N SER A 323 -16.67 -14.67 0.77
CA SER A 323 -16.06 -13.33 0.84
C SER A 323 -14.56 -13.34 1.04
N GLU A 324 -13.93 -14.52 1.07
CA GLU A 324 -12.49 -14.64 1.30
C GLU A 324 -11.69 -13.89 0.24
N GLY A 325 -10.72 -13.11 0.69
CA GLY A 325 -9.87 -12.30 -0.18
C GLY A 325 -8.59 -11.89 0.51
N ARG A 326 -7.85 -11.01 -0.16
CA ARG A 326 -6.77 -10.28 0.50
C ARG A 326 -7.39 -9.19 1.35
N ASP A 327 -6.65 -8.76 2.38
CA ASP A 327 -6.99 -7.53 3.08
C ASP A 327 -7.16 -6.40 2.05
N ARG A 328 -8.40 -5.95 1.92
CA ARG A 328 -8.78 -4.78 1.14
C ARG A 328 -9.67 -3.96 2.05
N LYS A 329 -9.50 -2.64 2.04
CA LYS A 329 -10.59 -1.75 2.46
C LYS A 329 -11.85 -2.22 1.77
N SER A 330 -12.93 -2.37 2.51
CA SER A 330 -14.19 -2.79 1.95
C SER A 330 -14.46 -1.90 0.74
N THR A 331 -14.59 -2.50 -0.43
CA THR A 331 -15.15 -1.77 -1.55
C THR A 331 -16.52 -1.36 -1.06
N ARG A 332 -16.76 -0.06 -0.84
CA ARG A 332 -18.09 0.44 -0.48
C ARG A 332 -19.07 -0.26 -1.39
N LEU A 333 -19.88 -1.14 -0.82
CA LEU A 333 -21.09 -1.57 -1.47
C LEU A 333 -21.88 -0.28 -1.63
N ASN A 334 -21.83 0.28 -2.83
CA ASN A 334 -22.45 1.55 -3.15
C ASN A 334 -23.93 1.45 -2.77
N SER A 335 -24.27 1.89 -1.56
CA SER A 335 -25.65 2.10 -1.12
C SER A 335 -26.32 3.24 -1.89
N SER A 336 -25.66 3.83 -2.88
CA SER A 336 -26.17 4.89 -3.74
C SER A 336 -27.07 4.41 -4.89
N HIS A 337 -27.44 3.12 -4.93
CA HIS A 337 -28.42 2.58 -5.86
C HIS A 337 -29.74 2.16 -5.18
N GLN A 338 -30.22 3.02 -4.32
CA GLN A 338 -31.65 2.95 -3.92
C GLN A 338 -32.35 4.25 -4.28
#